data_7981832772b273775bbab93d2c41bd38
#
_entry.id   7981832772b273775bbab93d2c41bd38
#
_cell.length_a   1.000
_cell.length_b   1.000
_cell.length_c   1.000
_cell.angle_alpha   90.00
_cell.angle_beta   90.00
_cell.angle_gamma   90.00
#
_symmetry.space_group_name_H-M   'P 1'
#
loop_
_entity.id
_entity.type
_entity.pdbx_description
1 polymer ?
#
loop_
_entity_poly.entity_id
_entity_poly.type
_entity_poly.pdbx_seq_one_letter_code
_entity_poly.pdbx_strand_id
1 'polypeptide(L)'
;LPGKSIIYFTQPSDKNFLYMKAVYMTEIGERSTNASYFADSVVVEGFEKAGEYNVKLYSVSPGEAYSEPLEVKINPEEPPYITAYKEMEIKPDFAGIRIKTSNTSNETLTFYVYRKDATGKWTEAGALYTKKQEINEPIRGMEAVPSEFSVVVKDRWGHLSESKEISLTPYYEEEVDKKKMGYLAIGEYKGYLAPNANTPKNLYDGIIGSNNTFMTLTTAGYDFTKPSSVTLDLGKKFKLSRMIVYGRRNGTDYSSIFDGLYPKEIEIWGRNDNNVTKFDPENDEGWVRLYQGVLPRADGSVIPAAIVPLTDADKELARDGNELEFSVDLDAYRYVTFVCIKNYNVGTSRINVAELTFFGTPEDKIIQ
;
A
#
# COMPACT_ATOMS: atom_id res chain seq x y z
N LEU A 1 12.15 -0.29 -26.32
CA LEU A 1 11.39 -0.16 -25.07
C LEU A 1 11.76 -1.32 -24.13
N PRO A 2 11.66 -1.13 -22.79
CA PRO A 2 11.97 -2.18 -21.82
C PRO A 2 11.17 -3.46 -22.05
N GLY A 3 11.87 -4.56 -22.36
CA GLY A 3 11.28 -5.88 -22.59
C GLY A 3 10.34 -6.02 -23.79
N LYS A 4 10.25 -5.00 -24.65
CA LYS A 4 9.34 -4.98 -25.82
C LYS A 4 9.82 -4.08 -26.93
N SER A 5 9.26 -4.27 -28.13
CA SER A 5 9.46 -3.39 -29.29
C SER A 5 8.15 -3.15 -30.01
N ILE A 6 8.03 -1.97 -30.67
CA ILE A 6 6.92 -1.63 -31.53
C ILE A 6 7.43 -1.65 -32.96
N ILE A 7 6.79 -2.42 -33.81
CA ILE A 7 7.11 -2.51 -35.24
C ILE A 7 6.00 -1.77 -35.99
N TYR A 8 6.38 -0.68 -36.63
CA TYR A 8 5.46 0.09 -37.48
C TYR A 8 5.47 -0.48 -38.90
N PHE A 9 4.31 -0.54 -39.53
CA PHE A 9 4.17 -1.02 -40.88
C PHE A 9 3.15 -0.18 -41.68
N THR A 10 3.34 -0.14 -42.98
CA THR A 10 2.33 0.38 -43.89
C THR A 10 1.34 -0.73 -44.18
N GLN A 11 0.04 -0.44 -44.01
CA GLN A 11 -1.01 -1.42 -44.31
C GLN A 11 -0.93 -1.88 -45.77
N PRO A 12 -1.07 -3.18 -46.02
CA PRO A 12 -1.22 -3.68 -47.40
C PRO A 12 -2.41 -3.08 -48.06
N SER A 13 -2.29 -2.70 -49.36
CA SER A 13 -3.40 -2.16 -50.15
C SER A 13 -4.37 -3.26 -50.63
N ASP A 14 -4.11 -4.49 -50.31
CA ASP A 14 -4.94 -5.64 -50.66
C ASP A 14 -6.23 -5.65 -49.86
N LYS A 15 -7.40 -5.72 -50.58
CA LYS A 15 -8.73 -5.81 -49.96
C LYS A 15 -8.95 -7.08 -49.12
N ASN A 16 -8.08 -8.09 -49.28
CA ASN A 16 -8.13 -9.31 -48.52
C ASN A 16 -7.25 -9.27 -47.27
N PHE A 17 -6.68 -8.12 -46.90
CA PHE A 17 -5.93 -7.98 -45.65
C PHE A 17 -6.91 -7.90 -44.48
N LEU A 18 -6.74 -8.79 -43.47
CA LEU A 18 -7.55 -8.81 -42.26
C LEU A 18 -6.76 -8.30 -41.05
N TYR A 19 -5.55 -8.81 -40.83
CA TYR A 19 -4.68 -8.39 -39.73
C TYR A 19 -3.21 -8.68 -40.03
N MET A 20 -2.32 -7.97 -39.31
CA MET A 20 -0.88 -8.28 -39.30
C MET A 20 -0.58 -9.22 -38.12
N LYS A 21 0.17 -10.29 -38.39
CA LYS A 21 0.66 -11.23 -37.38
C LYS A 21 2.16 -11.14 -37.26
N ALA A 22 2.66 -10.92 -36.03
CA ALA A 22 4.07 -11.03 -35.71
C ALA A 22 4.34 -12.35 -34.99
N VAL A 23 5.35 -13.12 -35.46
CA VAL A 23 5.78 -14.37 -34.85
C VAL A 23 7.27 -14.24 -34.51
N TYR A 24 7.63 -14.57 -33.29
CA TYR A 24 8.99 -14.42 -32.77
C TYR A 24 9.32 -15.45 -31.69
N MET A 25 10.60 -15.73 -31.51
CA MET A 25 11.08 -16.62 -30.46
C MET A 25 11.47 -15.82 -29.21
N THR A 26 11.07 -16.32 -28.05
CA THR A 26 11.56 -15.91 -26.73
C THR A 26 12.21 -17.10 -26.04
N GLU A 27 12.88 -16.90 -24.93
CA GLU A 27 13.53 -17.99 -24.16
C GLU A 27 12.50 -19.05 -23.65
N ILE A 28 11.25 -18.66 -23.50
CA ILE A 28 10.16 -19.56 -23.08
C ILE A 28 9.36 -20.14 -24.25
N GLY A 29 9.82 -19.92 -25.49
CA GLY A 29 9.26 -20.50 -26.72
C GLY A 29 8.74 -19.48 -27.72
N GLU A 30 8.12 -20.01 -28.79
CA GLU A 30 7.52 -19.19 -29.84
C GLU A 30 6.32 -18.43 -29.35
N ARG A 31 6.25 -17.16 -29.72
CA ARG A 31 5.13 -16.24 -29.41
C ARG A 31 4.61 -15.63 -30.70
N SER A 32 3.33 -15.22 -30.61
CA SER A 32 2.76 -14.41 -31.69
C SER A 32 1.81 -13.35 -31.11
N THR A 33 1.72 -12.22 -31.82
CA THR A 33 0.78 -11.16 -31.54
C THR A 33 0.16 -10.64 -32.83
N ASN A 34 -1.07 -10.16 -32.77
CA ASN A 34 -1.81 -9.67 -33.94
C ASN A 34 -2.10 -8.17 -33.80
N ALA A 35 -2.00 -7.46 -34.91
CA ALA A 35 -2.46 -6.08 -35.02
C ALA A 35 -3.63 -6.04 -36.01
N SER A 36 -4.74 -5.44 -35.60
CA SER A 36 -5.97 -5.39 -36.40
C SER A 36 -5.78 -4.61 -37.71
N TYR A 37 -6.74 -4.76 -38.63
CA TYR A 37 -6.79 -4.01 -39.90
C TYR A 37 -6.61 -2.49 -39.71
N PHE A 38 -7.07 -1.92 -38.60
CA PHE A 38 -7.00 -0.49 -38.35
C PHE A 38 -5.68 -0.02 -37.71
N ALA A 39 -4.80 -0.94 -37.34
CA ALA A 39 -3.53 -0.62 -36.70
C ALA A 39 -2.44 -0.41 -37.75
N ASP A 40 -1.51 0.47 -37.45
CA ASP A 40 -0.29 0.75 -38.22
C ASP A 40 0.97 0.21 -37.53
N SER A 41 0.79 -0.49 -36.44
CA SER A 41 1.88 -1.02 -35.63
C SER A 41 1.51 -2.30 -34.89
N VAL A 42 2.49 -3.13 -34.57
CA VAL A 42 2.36 -4.33 -33.76
C VAL A 42 3.38 -4.29 -32.62
N VAL A 43 2.91 -4.60 -31.41
CA VAL A 43 3.77 -4.71 -30.21
C VAL A 43 4.23 -6.16 -30.06
N VAL A 44 5.53 -6.36 -29.94
CA VAL A 44 6.15 -7.64 -29.60
C VAL A 44 6.81 -7.51 -28.23
N GLU A 45 6.52 -8.44 -27.32
CA GLU A 45 6.88 -8.31 -25.91
C GLU A 45 7.15 -9.68 -25.24
N GLY A 46 7.71 -9.67 -24.03
CA GLY A 46 8.06 -10.85 -23.30
C GLY A 46 9.47 -11.35 -23.61
N PHE A 47 10.39 -10.43 -23.92
CA PHE A 47 11.81 -10.73 -24.08
C PHE A 47 12.50 -10.75 -22.70
N GLU A 48 13.29 -11.80 -22.48
CA GLU A 48 13.97 -12.03 -21.20
C GLU A 48 15.13 -11.07 -20.95
N LYS A 49 15.77 -10.60 -22.00
CA LYS A 49 16.95 -9.70 -21.93
C LYS A 49 17.00 -8.73 -23.10
N ALA A 50 17.80 -7.68 -22.95
CA ALA A 50 18.16 -6.81 -24.06
C ALA A 50 18.95 -7.60 -25.12
N GLY A 51 18.74 -7.30 -26.40
CA GLY A 51 19.48 -7.94 -27.49
C GLY A 51 18.75 -7.84 -28.81
N GLU A 52 19.39 -8.38 -29.88
CA GLU A 52 18.81 -8.47 -31.22
C GLU A 52 17.95 -9.74 -31.35
N TYR A 53 16.69 -9.56 -31.78
CA TYR A 53 15.75 -10.64 -32.06
C TYR A 53 15.18 -10.49 -33.47
N ASN A 54 14.90 -11.64 -34.12
CA ASN A 54 14.22 -11.68 -35.40
C ASN A 54 12.72 -11.90 -35.21
N VAL A 55 11.92 -11.06 -35.87
CA VAL A 55 10.46 -11.16 -35.91
C VAL A 55 10.00 -11.39 -37.31
N LYS A 56 9.14 -12.38 -37.56
CA LYS A 56 8.48 -12.64 -38.84
C LYS A 56 7.11 -11.96 -38.82
N LEU A 57 6.89 -11.06 -39.78
CA LEU A 57 5.61 -10.41 -40.00
C LEU A 57 4.88 -11.06 -41.16
N TYR A 58 3.59 -11.36 -40.98
CA TYR A 58 2.70 -11.91 -41.97
C TYR A 58 1.48 -11.04 -42.12
N SER A 59 1.08 -10.70 -43.33
CA SER A 59 -0.29 -10.27 -43.60
C SER A 59 -1.19 -11.48 -43.70
N VAL A 60 -2.34 -11.42 -43.01
CA VAL A 60 -3.28 -12.54 -42.91
C VAL A 60 -4.61 -12.14 -43.53
N SER A 61 -5.17 -13.00 -44.39
CA SER A 61 -6.46 -12.81 -45.07
C SER A 61 -7.63 -13.29 -44.21
N PRO A 62 -8.92 -12.93 -44.55
CA PRO A 62 -10.10 -13.48 -43.89
C PRO A 62 -10.22 -15.00 -43.91
N GLY A 63 -9.55 -15.66 -44.85
CA GLY A 63 -9.49 -17.12 -44.95
C GLY A 63 -8.31 -17.73 -44.18
N GLU A 64 -7.68 -16.98 -43.29
CA GLU A 64 -6.51 -17.39 -42.49
C GLU A 64 -5.31 -17.83 -43.35
N ALA A 65 -5.22 -17.36 -44.60
CA ALA A 65 -4.04 -17.56 -45.42
C ALA A 65 -2.96 -16.52 -45.12
N TYR A 66 -1.73 -16.95 -45.01
CA TYR A 66 -0.55 -16.16 -44.65
C TYR A 66 0.23 -15.76 -45.90
N SER A 67 0.73 -14.52 -45.92
CA SER A 67 1.73 -14.11 -46.91
C SER A 67 3.08 -14.79 -46.66
N GLU A 68 4.03 -14.64 -47.60
CA GLU A 68 5.44 -14.84 -47.28
C GLU A 68 5.85 -13.92 -46.12
N PRO A 69 6.73 -14.39 -45.20
CA PRO A 69 7.15 -13.61 -44.05
C PRO A 69 8.08 -12.47 -44.46
N LEU A 70 7.87 -11.31 -43.83
CA LEU A 70 8.87 -10.23 -43.81
C LEU A 70 9.66 -10.34 -42.50
N GLU A 71 10.96 -10.58 -42.62
CA GLU A 71 11.83 -10.64 -41.43
C GLU A 71 12.26 -9.24 -41.03
N VAL A 72 12.09 -8.92 -39.75
CA VAL A 72 12.44 -7.63 -39.11
C VAL A 72 13.30 -7.89 -37.90
N LYS A 73 14.41 -7.17 -37.79
CA LYS A 73 15.26 -7.18 -36.61
C LYS A 73 14.80 -6.10 -35.64
N ILE A 74 14.72 -6.46 -34.38
CA ILE A 74 14.35 -5.56 -33.25
C ILE A 74 15.42 -5.64 -32.16
N ASN A 75 15.48 -4.59 -31.34
CA ASN A 75 16.40 -4.49 -30.19
C ASN A 75 15.61 -4.00 -28.97
N PRO A 76 14.86 -4.88 -28.27
CA PRO A 76 14.27 -4.50 -26.99
C PRO A 76 15.35 -4.16 -25.97
N GLU A 77 15.04 -3.17 -25.12
CA GLU A 77 15.87 -2.79 -24.00
C GLU A 77 15.73 -3.82 -22.86
N GLU A 78 16.57 -3.66 -21.84
CA GLU A 78 16.51 -4.50 -20.64
C GLU A 78 15.11 -4.53 -20.02
N PRO A 79 14.56 -5.72 -19.74
CA PRO A 79 13.20 -5.83 -19.23
C PRO A 79 13.08 -5.34 -17.77
N PRO A 80 11.90 -4.83 -17.37
CA PRO A 80 11.69 -4.17 -16.08
C PRO A 80 12.03 -5.02 -14.85
N TYR A 81 11.85 -6.35 -14.91
CA TYR A 81 12.17 -7.23 -13.78
C TYR A 81 13.67 -7.30 -13.48
N ILE A 82 14.52 -7.18 -14.51
CA ILE A 82 15.99 -7.13 -14.36
C ILE A 82 16.42 -5.78 -13.79
N THR A 83 15.86 -4.68 -14.31
CA THR A 83 16.14 -3.34 -13.79
C THR A 83 15.72 -3.25 -12.31
N ALA A 84 14.49 -3.71 -11.98
CA ALA A 84 14.01 -3.74 -10.62
C ALA A 84 14.90 -4.58 -9.69
N TYR A 85 15.40 -5.73 -10.15
CA TYR A 85 16.36 -6.57 -9.42
C TYR A 85 17.69 -5.84 -9.16
N LYS A 86 18.25 -5.19 -10.16
CA LYS A 86 19.54 -4.49 -10.05
C LYS A 86 19.47 -3.32 -9.06
N GLU A 87 18.40 -2.55 -9.14
CA GLU A 87 18.19 -1.36 -8.30
C GLU A 87 17.63 -1.68 -6.90
N MET A 88 17.21 -2.93 -6.67
CA MET A 88 16.56 -3.33 -5.44
C MET A 88 17.46 -3.16 -4.22
N GLU A 89 16.97 -2.39 -3.25
CA GLU A 89 17.47 -2.34 -1.88
C GLU A 89 16.57 -3.19 -0.98
N ILE A 90 17.18 -3.98 -0.08
CA ILE A 90 16.48 -4.77 0.92
C ILE A 90 16.95 -4.28 2.29
N LYS A 91 16.01 -3.89 3.14
CA LYS A 91 16.29 -3.38 4.49
C LYS A 91 15.45 -4.12 5.53
N PRO A 92 15.89 -4.18 6.80
CA PRO A 92 15.03 -4.66 7.87
C PRO A 92 13.84 -3.73 8.03
N ASP A 93 12.67 -4.32 8.33
CA ASP A 93 11.45 -3.62 8.69
C ASP A 93 10.75 -4.33 9.85
N PHE A 94 9.69 -3.74 10.39
CA PHE A 94 8.88 -4.33 11.45
C PHE A 94 8.25 -5.64 11.01
N ALA A 95 8.50 -6.69 11.77
CA ALA A 95 8.09 -8.06 11.48
C ALA A 95 8.46 -8.57 10.08
N GLY A 96 9.53 -8.04 9.46
CA GLY A 96 9.89 -8.46 8.10
C GLY A 96 11.00 -7.66 7.45
N ILE A 97 10.90 -7.54 6.13
CA ILE A 97 11.83 -6.80 5.28
C ILE A 97 11.09 -5.77 4.44
N ARG A 98 11.77 -4.71 4.07
CA ARG A 98 11.29 -3.70 3.12
C ARG A 98 12.05 -3.81 1.81
N ILE A 99 11.32 -3.85 0.71
CA ILE A 99 11.86 -3.80 -0.64
C ILE A 99 11.67 -2.39 -1.18
N LYS A 100 12.77 -1.77 -1.63
CA LYS A 100 12.75 -0.48 -2.32
C LYS A 100 13.40 -0.64 -3.69
N THR A 101 12.68 -0.27 -4.74
CA THR A 101 13.18 -0.30 -6.13
C THR A 101 12.26 0.52 -7.04
N SER A 102 12.62 0.65 -8.32
CA SER A 102 11.79 1.30 -9.34
C SER A 102 11.17 0.30 -10.33
N ASN A 103 10.03 0.68 -10.92
CA ASN A 103 9.33 -0.04 -11.97
C ASN A 103 8.73 0.99 -12.95
N THR A 104 9.59 1.76 -13.59
CA THR A 104 9.21 2.90 -14.42
C THR A 104 8.25 2.59 -15.56
N SER A 105 8.20 1.32 -15.97
CA SER A 105 7.30 0.82 -17.03
C SER A 105 5.91 0.41 -16.54
N ASN A 106 5.61 0.47 -15.24
CA ASN A 106 4.36 -0.01 -14.61
C ASN A 106 4.02 -1.48 -14.97
N GLU A 107 5.03 -2.31 -15.22
CA GLU A 107 4.80 -3.72 -15.50
C GLU A 107 4.38 -4.47 -14.23
N THR A 108 3.66 -5.58 -14.41
CA THR A 108 3.33 -6.45 -13.28
C THR A 108 4.58 -7.20 -12.84
N LEU A 109 5.05 -6.91 -11.63
CA LEU A 109 6.18 -7.57 -11.00
C LEU A 109 5.73 -8.30 -9.74
N THR A 110 6.37 -9.43 -9.48
CA THR A 110 6.23 -10.20 -8.23
C THR A 110 7.59 -10.37 -7.61
N PHE A 111 7.72 -9.98 -6.34
CA PHE A 111 8.93 -10.19 -5.55
C PHE A 111 8.65 -11.35 -4.60
N TYR A 112 9.28 -12.50 -4.84
CA TYR A 112 9.23 -13.63 -3.92
C TYR A 112 10.34 -13.51 -2.90
N VAL A 113 9.98 -13.59 -1.63
CA VAL A 113 10.91 -13.56 -0.51
C VAL A 113 11.01 -14.94 0.09
N TYR A 114 12.22 -15.44 0.17
CA TYR A 114 12.56 -16.69 0.82
C TYR A 114 13.39 -16.41 2.06
N ARG A 115 13.27 -17.26 3.06
CA ARG A 115 14.05 -17.25 4.28
C ARG A 115 14.66 -18.64 4.49
N LYS A 116 15.91 -18.71 4.94
CA LYS A 116 16.50 -19.98 5.36
C LYS A 116 15.87 -20.46 6.66
N ASP A 117 15.43 -21.70 6.68
CA ASP A 117 14.99 -22.38 7.88
C ASP A 117 16.16 -22.90 8.72
N ALA A 118 15.87 -23.48 9.87
CA ALA A 118 16.90 -24.05 10.77
C ALA A 118 17.73 -25.18 10.15
N THR A 119 17.29 -25.77 9.02
CA THR A 119 18.00 -26.82 8.29
C THR A 119 18.88 -26.26 7.17
N GLY A 120 18.83 -24.92 6.93
CA GLY A 120 19.55 -24.25 5.85
C GLY A 120 18.81 -24.28 4.51
N LYS A 121 17.55 -24.72 4.48
CA LYS A 121 16.71 -24.75 3.27
C LYS A 121 15.96 -23.44 3.10
N TRP A 122 15.91 -22.96 1.84
CA TRP A 122 15.08 -21.82 1.47
C TRP A 122 13.59 -22.17 1.51
N THR A 123 12.81 -21.42 2.25
CA THR A 123 11.35 -21.53 2.34
C THR A 123 10.72 -20.18 2.02
N GLU A 124 9.61 -20.17 1.33
CA GLU A 124 8.91 -18.93 1.01
C GLU A 124 8.42 -18.26 2.30
N ALA A 125 8.78 -17.00 2.46
CA ALA A 125 8.43 -16.17 3.61
C ALA A 125 7.38 -15.11 3.27
N GLY A 126 7.15 -14.87 1.99
CA GLY A 126 6.13 -13.93 1.50
C GLY A 126 6.35 -13.52 0.06
N ALA A 127 5.38 -12.79 -0.48
CA ALA A 127 5.47 -12.24 -1.82
C ALA A 127 4.81 -10.87 -1.91
N LEU A 128 5.35 -10.00 -2.78
CA LEU A 128 4.79 -8.69 -3.12
C LEU A 128 4.40 -8.67 -4.59
N TYR A 129 3.12 -8.44 -4.87
CA TYR A 129 2.58 -8.26 -6.22
C TYR A 129 2.31 -6.80 -6.46
N THR A 130 2.92 -6.19 -7.47
CA THR A 130 2.79 -4.75 -7.67
C THR A 130 2.94 -4.31 -9.13
N LYS A 131 2.32 -3.15 -9.45
CA LYS A 131 2.53 -2.38 -10.69
C LYS A 131 2.99 -0.95 -10.39
N LYS A 132 3.21 -0.62 -9.12
CA LYS A 132 3.64 0.73 -8.72
C LYS A 132 4.95 1.09 -9.41
N GLN A 133 5.10 2.35 -9.81
CA GLN A 133 6.34 2.87 -10.37
C GLN A 133 7.46 2.94 -9.33
N GLU A 134 7.13 3.49 -8.19
CA GLU A 134 7.99 3.52 -7.02
C GLU A 134 7.53 2.43 -6.05
N ILE A 135 8.41 1.49 -5.80
CA ILE A 135 8.17 0.37 -4.88
C ILE A 135 8.94 0.68 -3.60
N ASN A 136 8.25 0.79 -2.49
CA ASN A 136 8.80 0.96 -1.14
C ASN A 136 7.85 0.26 -0.15
N GLU A 137 7.84 -1.06 -0.20
CA GLU A 137 6.79 -1.87 0.42
C GLU A 137 7.38 -2.86 1.42
N PRO A 138 6.75 -3.04 2.59
CA PRO A 138 7.12 -4.06 3.56
C PRO A 138 6.56 -5.44 3.17
N ILE A 139 7.29 -6.48 3.51
CA ILE A 139 6.80 -7.86 3.52
C ILE A 139 6.95 -8.35 4.94
N ARG A 140 5.82 -8.55 5.62
CA ARG A 140 5.72 -8.83 7.06
C ARG A 140 5.39 -10.30 7.36
N GLY A 141 5.20 -10.62 8.64
CA GLY A 141 4.89 -11.97 9.11
C GLY A 141 6.11 -12.78 9.50
N MET A 142 7.25 -12.13 9.72
CA MET A 142 8.52 -12.76 10.05
C MET A 142 8.94 -12.46 11.49
N GLU A 143 9.55 -13.43 12.12
CA GLU A 143 10.09 -13.26 13.47
C GLU A 143 11.34 -12.36 13.49
N ALA A 144 11.50 -11.60 14.57
CA ALA A 144 12.62 -10.71 14.81
C ALA A 144 13.87 -11.47 15.27
N VAL A 145 14.39 -12.36 14.44
CA VAL A 145 15.63 -13.11 14.70
C VAL A 145 16.58 -12.99 13.50
N PRO A 146 17.92 -13.01 13.73
CA PRO A 146 18.88 -12.99 12.63
C PRO A 146 18.58 -14.09 11.61
N SER A 147 18.46 -13.72 10.35
CA SER A 147 18.03 -14.64 9.29
C SER A 147 18.70 -14.30 7.97
N GLU A 148 18.87 -15.30 7.12
CA GLU A 148 19.25 -15.12 5.72
C GLU A 148 17.98 -15.07 4.86
N PHE A 149 17.92 -14.07 4.00
CA PHE A 149 16.84 -13.84 3.06
C PHE A 149 17.35 -13.92 1.63
N SER A 150 16.50 -14.32 0.72
CA SER A 150 16.73 -14.31 -0.72
C SER A 150 15.50 -13.73 -1.42
N VAL A 151 15.71 -12.77 -2.31
CA VAL A 151 14.61 -12.14 -3.06
C VAL A 151 14.83 -12.38 -4.56
N VAL A 152 13.77 -12.83 -5.23
CA VAL A 152 13.73 -13.07 -6.67
C VAL A 152 12.60 -12.25 -7.28
N VAL A 153 12.85 -11.57 -8.37
CA VAL A 153 11.85 -10.79 -9.11
C VAL A 153 11.33 -11.59 -10.29
N LYS A 154 10.00 -11.67 -10.43
CA LYS A 154 9.33 -12.35 -11.55
C LYS A 154 8.46 -11.37 -12.31
N ASP A 155 8.49 -11.44 -13.63
CA ASP A 155 7.57 -10.72 -14.50
C ASP A 155 6.27 -11.50 -14.79
N ARG A 156 5.34 -10.86 -15.51
CA ARG A 156 4.07 -11.49 -15.92
C ARG A 156 4.25 -12.64 -16.93
N TRP A 157 5.42 -12.74 -17.57
CA TRP A 157 5.72 -13.76 -18.56
C TRP A 157 6.33 -15.03 -17.95
N GLY A 158 6.72 -14.95 -16.67
CA GLY A 158 7.30 -16.06 -15.93
C GLY A 158 8.82 -16.01 -15.85
N HIS A 159 9.49 -14.98 -16.40
CA HIS A 159 10.92 -14.82 -16.27
C HIS A 159 11.28 -14.50 -14.82
N LEU A 160 12.38 -15.06 -14.36
CA LEU A 160 12.91 -14.88 -13.01
C LEU A 160 14.25 -14.16 -13.07
N SER A 161 14.48 -13.23 -12.17
CA SER A 161 15.82 -12.66 -11.93
C SER A 161 16.73 -13.69 -11.26
N GLU A 162 18.00 -13.35 -11.14
CA GLU A 162 18.88 -13.97 -10.14
C GLU A 162 18.33 -13.70 -8.73
N SER A 163 18.83 -14.47 -7.74
CA SER A 163 18.48 -14.25 -6.35
C SER A 163 19.39 -13.20 -5.70
N LYS A 164 18.81 -12.29 -4.94
CA LYS A 164 19.56 -11.34 -4.12
C LYS A 164 19.51 -11.77 -2.66
N GLU A 165 20.64 -12.28 -2.17
CA GLU A 165 20.75 -12.79 -0.81
C GLU A 165 21.25 -11.71 0.15
N ILE A 166 20.72 -11.71 1.38
CA ILE A 166 21.08 -10.77 2.43
C ILE A 166 20.84 -11.39 3.82
N SER A 167 21.75 -11.09 4.77
CA SER A 167 21.54 -11.43 6.18
C SER A 167 21.09 -10.18 6.94
N LEU A 168 19.96 -10.25 7.60
CA LEU A 168 19.44 -9.17 8.42
C LEU A 168 18.53 -9.69 9.55
N THR A 169 18.20 -8.82 10.49
CA THR A 169 17.25 -9.11 11.56
C THR A 169 16.05 -8.19 11.41
N PRO A 170 14.82 -8.72 11.17
CA PRO A 170 13.60 -7.92 11.21
C PRO A 170 13.44 -7.23 12.57
N TYR A 171 12.83 -6.05 12.59
CA TYR A 171 12.46 -5.40 13.85
C TYR A 171 11.31 -6.15 14.51
N TYR A 172 11.33 -6.22 15.84
CA TYR A 172 10.25 -6.79 16.62
C TYR A 172 8.97 -5.95 16.44
N GLU A 173 7.82 -6.61 16.28
CA GLU A 173 6.51 -5.96 16.24
C GLU A 173 5.54 -6.71 17.14
N GLU A 174 4.77 -5.97 17.93
CA GLU A 174 3.61 -6.49 18.66
C GLU A 174 2.45 -5.50 18.57
N GLU A 175 1.22 -5.98 18.72
CA GLU A 175 0.06 -5.12 18.93
C GLU A 175 0.15 -4.50 20.32
N VAL A 176 -0.15 -3.20 20.43
CA VAL A 176 -0.21 -2.51 21.71
C VAL A 176 -1.35 -3.10 22.55
N ASP A 177 -1.03 -3.54 23.76
CA ASP A 177 -2.00 -4.16 24.67
C ASP A 177 -3.10 -3.15 25.07
N LYS A 178 -4.27 -3.26 24.46
CA LYS A 178 -5.43 -2.39 24.66
C LYS A 178 -5.87 -2.28 26.12
N LYS A 179 -5.59 -3.31 26.94
CA LYS A 179 -5.90 -3.30 28.38
C LYS A 179 -5.02 -2.35 29.18
N LYS A 180 -3.87 -1.98 28.64
CA LYS A 180 -2.94 -1.02 29.25
C LYS A 180 -3.08 0.38 28.68
N MET A 181 -3.90 0.53 27.65
CA MET A 181 -4.16 1.84 27.04
C MET A 181 -5.07 2.69 27.89
N GLY A 182 -4.91 4.00 27.74
CA GLY A 182 -5.72 5.03 28.34
C GLY A 182 -5.90 6.20 27.38
N TYR A 183 -6.43 7.31 27.89
CA TYR A 183 -6.48 8.57 27.16
C TYR A 183 -6.17 9.74 28.09
N LEU A 184 -5.67 10.83 27.51
CA LEU A 184 -5.50 12.09 28.21
C LEU A 184 -6.71 12.99 27.94
N ALA A 185 -7.36 13.43 29.02
CA ALA A 185 -8.43 14.41 28.93
C ALA A 185 -7.84 15.81 28.79
N ILE A 186 -7.04 16.02 27.74
CA ILE A 186 -6.40 17.30 27.48
C ILE A 186 -7.23 18.18 26.56
N GLY A 187 -7.40 19.38 26.95
CA GLY A 187 -7.64 20.61 26.34
C GLY A 187 -8.85 20.84 25.52
N GLU A 188 -8.72 21.19 24.30
CA GLU A 188 -9.74 21.91 23.54
C GLU A 188 -10.69 21.02 22.73
N TYR A 189 -10.60 19.69 22.90
CA TYR A 189 -11.42 18.74 22.12
C TYR A 189 -12.72 18.38 22.86
N LYS A 190 -13.45 19.39 23.21
CA LYS A 190 -14.77 19.28 23.84
C LYS A 190 -15.83 18.78 22.85
N GLY A 191 -15.50 17.74 22.13
CA GLY A 191 -16.42 17.22 21.14
C GLY A 191 -16.86 15.81 21.41
N TYR A 192 -16.48 15.17 22.51
CA TYR A 192 -17.05 13.87 22.81
C TYR A 192 -18.13 14.04 23.84
N LEU A 193 -19.25 13.41 23.63
CA LEU A 193 -20.26 13.44 24.67
C LEU A 193 -21.45 12.54 24.43
N ALA A 194 -21.48 11.45 25.01
CA ALA A 194 -22.57 11.03 25.88
C ALA A 194 -21.87 10.35 27.04
N PRO A 195 -22.23 10.56 28.28
CA PRO A 195 -21.47 10.09 29.43
C PRO A 195 -21.23 8.58 29.49
N ASN A 196 -21.94 7.79 28.68
CA ASN A 196 -21.86 6.32 28.68
C ASN A 196 -21.76 5.71 27.26
N ALA A 197 -21.62 6.49 26.21
CA ALA A 197 -21.45 6.05 24.85
C ALA A 197 -20.55 7.03 24.09
N ASN A 198 -19.85 6.58 23.05
CA ASN A 198 -18.99 7.43 22.21
C ASN A 198 -17.79 8.08 22.91
N THR A 199 -17.26 7.42 23.95
CA THR A 199 -16.10 7.91 24.72
C THR A 199 -14.78 7.59 24.03
N PRO A 200 -13.64 8.24 24.37
CA PRO A 200 -12.31 7.86 23.87
C PRO A 200 -11.93 6.40 24.16
N LYS A 201 -12.47 5.79 25.20
CA LYS A 201 -12.23 4.38 25.53
C LYS A 201 -12.67 3.44 24.41
N ASN A 202 -13.69 3.81 23.65
CA ASN A 202 -14.19 3.00 22.53
C ASN A 202 -13.19 2.91 21.37
N LEU A 203 -12.13 3.73 21.37
CA LEU A 203 -11.07 3.67 20.36
C LEU A 203 -10.07 2.51 20.57
N TYR A 204 -10.12 1.83 21.74
CA TYR A 204 -9.17 0.77 22.08
C TYR A 204 -9.79 -0.33 22.94
N ASP A 205 -11.09 -0.58 22.81
CA ASP A 205 -11.77 -1.64 23.57
C ASP A 205 -11.91 -2.97 22.80
N GLY A 206 -11.48 -3.00 21.54
CA GLY A 206 -11.51 -4.17 20.69
C GLY A 206 -12.87 -4.43 20.04
N ILE A 207 -13.80 -3.48 20.09
CA ILE A 207 -15.17 -3.66 19.58
C ILE A 207 -15.39 -2.76 18.36
N ILE A 208 -15.63 -3.37 17.20
CA ILE A 208 -15.97 -2.66 15.97
C ILE A 208 -17.48 -2.77 15.74
N GLY A 209 -18.23 -1.71 16.07
CA GLY A 209 -19.69 -1.73 15.96
C GLY A 209 -20.33 -0.36 15.82
N SER A 210 -21.66 -0.34 15.62
CA SER A 210 -22.43 0.89 15.40
C SER A 210 -22.62 1.75 16.64
N ASN A 211 -22.72 1.12 17.81
CA ASN A 211 -22.99 1.79 19.08
C ASN A 211 -21.76 1.89 19.98
N ASN A 212 -20.60 1.43 19.49
CA ASN A 212 -19.37 1.40 20.22
C ASN A 212 -18.29 2.14 19.41
N THR A 213 -18.42 3.47 19.39
CA THR A 213 -17.53 4.33 18.61
C THR A 213 -17.11 5.54 19.45
N PHE A 214 -15.97 6.10 19.16
CA PHE A 214 -15.67 7.47 19.56
C PHE A 214 -16.30 8.42 18.54
N MET A 215 -17.12 9.34 19.03
CA MET A 215 -17.76 10.33 18.18
C MET A 215 -17.73 11.71 18.84
N THR A 216 -17.23 12.69 18.12
CA THR A 216 -17.32 14.09 18.53
C THR A 216 -18.74 14.60 18.31
N LEU A 217 -19.35 15.16 19.35
CA LEU A 217 -20.67 15.77 19.27
C LEU A 217 -20.58 17.28 19.05
N THR A 218 -21.61 17.84 18.43
CA THR A 218 -21.78 19.29 18.36
C THR A 218 -22.16 19.84 19.74
N THR A 219 -21.17 20.27 20.50
CA THR A 219 -21.40 21.05 21.71
C THR A 219 -21.41 22.54 21.36
N ALA A 220 -22.29 23.29 21.97
CA ALA A 220 -22.32 24.74 21.78
C ALA A 220 -20.92 25.33 22.08
N GLY A 221 -20.33 25.96 21.07
CA GLY A 221 -19.07 26.67 21.19
C GLY A 221 -17.82 26.02 20.62
N TYR A 222 -17.87 24.78 20.04
CA TYR A 222 -16.73 24.25 19.31
C TYR A 222 -16.86 24.49 17.80
N ASP A 223 -15.81 25.03 17.22
CA ASP A 223 -15.71 25.32 15.79
C ASP A 223 -15.09 24.15 15.05
N PHE A 224 -15.93 23.27 14.49
CA PHE A 224 -15.47 22.12 13.71
C PHE A 224 -14.93 22.46 12.32
N THR A 225 -14.77 23.74 11.98
CA THR A 225 -13.92 24.15 10.85
C THR A 225 -12.43 24.05 11.19
N LYS A 226 -12.09 24.00 12.49
CA LYS A 226 -10.76 23.72 13.01
C LYS A 226 -10.57 22.21 13.23
N PRO A 227 -9.34 21.69 13.18
CA PRO A 227 -9.05 20.28 13.44
C PRO A 227 -9.57 19.84 14.81
N SER A 228 -10.10 18.62 14.89
CA SER A 228 -10.43 17.98 16.16
C SER A 228 -9.54 16.77 16.41
N SER A 229 -9.28 16.43 17.68
CA SER A 229 -8.38 15.32 18.00
C SER A 229 -8.75 14.59 19.28
N VAL A 230 -8.04 13.50 19.53
CA VAL A 230 -8.06 12.73 20.77
C VAL A 230 -6.65 12.23 21.05
N THR A 231 -6.21 12.31 22.32
CA THR A 231 -4.90 11.83 22.73
C THR A 231 -5.03 10.56 23.55
N LEU A 232 -4.36 9.49 23.07
CA LEU A 232 -4.32 8.20 23.73
C LEU A 232 -3.00 7.99 24.47
N ASP A 233 -3.04 7.27 25.58
CA ASP A 233 -1.88 6.75 26.32
C ASP A 233 -1.71 5.28 25.94
N LEU A 234 -0.59 4.91 25.32
CA LEU A 234 -0.27 3.53 24.94
C LEU A 234 0.19 2.67 26.14
N GLY A 235 0.25 3.26 27.36
CA GLY A 235 0.69 2.61 28.58
C GLY A 235 2.22 2.58 28.78
N LYS A 236 2.96 2.47 27.70
CA LYS A 236 4.44 2.60 27.63
C LYS A 236 4.85 3.18 26.28
N LYS A 237 6.13 3.49 26.11
CA LYS A 237 6.62 3.98 24.80
C LYS A 237 6.73 2.84 23.80
N PHE A 238 6.30 3.12 22.57
CA PHE A 238 6.44 2.27 21.40
C PHE A 238 7.09 3.03 20.25
N LYS A 239 8.03 2.39 19.59
CA LYS A 239 8.43 2.75 18.23
C LYS A 239 7.37 2.18 17.29
N LEU A 240 6.44 3.05 16.87
CA LEU A 240 5.28 2.63 16.09
C LEU A 240 5.68 2.20 14.69
N SER A 241 5.10 1.09 14.23
CA SER A 241 5.24 0.57 12.87
C SER A 241 4.05 0.95 12.01
N ARG A 242 2.84 0.77 12.55
CA ARG A 242 1.59 1.02 11.85
C ARG A 242 0.44 1.22 12.81
N MET A 243 -0.63 1.80 12.28
CA MET A 243 -1.91 1.94 12.95
C MET A 243 -3.03 1.55 12.00
N ILE A 244 -4.07 0.89 12.51
CA ILE A 244 -5.28 0.58 11.75
C ILE A 244 -6.44 1.42 12.28
N VAL A 245 -7.13 2.11 11.39
CA VAL A 245 -8.31 2.93 11.68
C VAL A 245 -9.55 2.20 11.21
N TYR A 246 -10.43 1.83 12.14
CA TYR A 246 -11.69 1.19 11.82
C TYR A 246 -12.84 2.20 11.88
N GLY A 247 -13.56 2.33 10.80
CA GLY A 247 -14.77 3.14 10.73
C GLY A 247 -15.97 2.48 11.42
N ARG A 248 -16.97 3.29 11.72
CA ARG A 248 -18.24 2.81 12.28
C ARG A 248 -18.98 1.93 11.28
N ARG A 249 -19.33 0.70 11.69
CA ARG A 249 -20.17 -0.21 10.91
C ARG A 249 -21.00 -1.11 11.81
N ASN A 250 -22.09 -1.66 11.31
CA ASN A 250 -22.92 -2.63 12.02
C ASN A 250 -23.19 -3.83 11.08
N GLY A 251 -22.43 -4.91 11.26
CA GLY A 251 -22.50 -6.08 10.38
C GLY A 251 -22.24 -5.69 8.91
N THR A 252 -23.28 -5.80 8.08
CA THR A 252 -23.24 -5.42 6.65
C THR A 252 -23.65 -3.98 6.36
N ASP A 253 -23.95 -3.18 7.40
CA ASP A 253 -24.24 -1.76 7.23
C ASP A 253 -22.94 -0.95 7.19
N TYR A 254 -22.64 -0.42 6.03
CA TYR A 254 -21.46 0.40 5.73
C TYR A 254 -21.80 1.89 5.53
N SER A 255 -23.00 2.33 5.88
CA SER A 255 -23.51 3.68 5.59
C SER A 255 -22.68 4.83 6.18
N SER A 256 -21.81 4.54 7.15
CA SER A 256 -20.92 5.54 7.76
C SER A 256 -19.46 5.42 7.33
N ILE A 257 -19.16 4.52 6.39
CA ILE A 257 -17.80 4.27 5.90
C ILE A 257 -17.55 5.14 4.65
N PHE A 258 -16.43 5.82 4.62
CA PHE A 258 -16.06 6.78 3.57
C PHE A 258 -17.17 7.81 3.30
N ASP A 259 -17.91 8.15 4.35
CA ASP A 259 -18.98 9.13 4.31
C ASP A 259 -19.14 9.83 5.68
N GLY A 260 -19.95 10.89 5.71
CA GLY A 260 -20.32 11.59 6.94
C GLY A 260 -19.10 11.96 7.80
N LEU A 261 -19.08 11.47 9.03
CA LEU A 261 -18.07 11.82 10.04
C LEU A 261 -16.83 10.90 10.03
N TYR A 262 -16.71 10.00 9.07
CA TYR A 262 -15.48 9.21 8.92
C TYR A 262 -14.32 10.15 8.56
N PRO A 263 -13.18 10.09 9.29
CA PRO A 263 -12.02 10.95 9.01
C PRO A 263 -11.49 10.73 7.61
N LYS A 264 -11.10 11.80 6.94
CA LYS A 264 -10.54 11.78 5.57
C LYS A 264 -9.11 12.27 5.54
N GLU A 265 -8.88 13.49 6.00
CA GLU A 265 -7.54 14.08 6.12
C GLU A 265 -7.15 14.05 7.60
N ILE A 266 -6.02 13.44 7.92
CA ILE A 266 -5.60 13.19 9.29
C ILE A 266 -4.13 13.49 9.50
N GLU A 267 -3.78 13.74 10.78
CA GLU A 267 -2.42 13.73 11.29
C GLU A 267 -2.35 12.86 12.53
N ILE A 268 -1.16 12.29 12.78
CA ILE A 268 -0.83 11.57 14.01
C ILE A 268 0.37 12.24 14.63
N TRP A 269 0.28 12.54 15.91
CA TRP A 269 1.34 13.22 16.66
C TRP A 269 1.74 12.39 17.87
N GLY A 270 3.02 12.41 18.23
CA GLY A 270 3.58 11.71 19.37
C GLY A 270 4.13 12.64 20.43
N ARG A 271 4.10 12.20 21.70
CA ARG A 271 4.68 12.88 22.85
C ARG A 271 5.10 11.89 23.92
N ASN A 272 6.06 12.26 24.79
CA ASN A 272 6.56 11.38 25.85
C ASN A 272 6.28 11.85 27.27
N ASP A 273 5.87 13.09 27.49
CA ASP A 273 5.47 13.57 28.82
C ASP A 273 3.95 13.84 28.89
N ASN A 274 3.39 13.80 30.09
CA ASN A 274 1.97 14.03 30.35
C ASN A 274 1.68 15.40 30.98
N ASN A 275 2.67 16.27 31.10
CA ASN A 275 2.53 17.63 31.65
C ASN A 275 1.95 18.59 30.61
N VAL A 276 0.85 18.19 29.98
CA VAL A 276 0.22 18.93 28.91
C VAL A 276 -1.27 19.09 29.20
N THR A 277 -1.76 20.30 29.02
CA THR A 277 -3.18 20.66 29.29
C THR A 277 -3.99 20.79 27.99
N LYS A 278 -3.33 20.91 26.85
CA LYS A 278 -3.94 21.00 25.53
C LYS A 278 -3.02 20.41 24.46
N PHE A 279 -3.60 20.03 23.34
CA PHE A 279 -2.85 19.73 22.11
C PHE A 279 -2.59 21.04 21.36
N ASP A 280 -1.32 21.45 21.25
CA ASP A 280 -0.92 22.71 20.63
C ASP A 280 0.46 22.55 19.95
N PRO A 281 0.53 21.80 18.83
CA PRO A 281 1.80 21.49 18.19
C PRO A 281 2.48 22.71 17.56
N GLU A 282 1.77 23.83 17.38
CA GLU A 282 2.35 25.06 16.85
C GLU A 282 3.17 25.83 17.90
N ASN A 283 2.80 25.68 19.19
CA ASN A 283 3.42 26.43 20.30
C ASN A 283 4.11 25.53 21.33
N ASP A 284 4.11 24.21 21.15
CA ASP A 284 4.70 23.24 22.08
C ASP A 284 5.52 22.20 21.32
N GLU A 285 6.85 22.38 21.33
CA GLU A 285 7.83 21.52 20.66
C GLU A 285 7.87 20.08 21.17
N GLY A 286 7.21 19.76 22.27
CA GLY A 286 7.08 18.39 22.76
C GLY A 286 6.21 17.50 21.87
N TRP A 287 5.42 18.07 20.95
CA TRP A 287 4.66 17.35 19.94
C TRP A 287 5.47 17.11 18.68
N VAL A 288 5.58 15.85 18.27
CA VAL A 288 6.27 15.44 17.04
C VAL A 288 5.25 14.80 16.10
N ARG A 289 5.18 15.27 14.84
CA ARG A 289 4.28 14.71 13.84
C ARG A 289 4.83 13.39 13.30
N LEU A 290 4.11 12.31 13.52
CA LEU A 290 4.46 10.95 13.12
C LEU A 290 3.92 10.59 11.74
N TYR A 291 2.75 11.16 11.38
CA TYR A 291 2.09 10.87 10.10
C TYR A 291 1.21 12.06 9.69
N GLN A 292 1.08 12.26 8.39
CA GLN A 292 0.09 13.13 7.76
C GLN A 292 -0.37 12.49 6.46
N GLY A 293 -1.68 12.40 6.24
CA GLY A 293 -2.19 11.81 5.01
C GLY A 293 -3.71 11.72 4.99
N VAL A 294 -4.19 10.83 4.15
CA VAL A 294 -5.62 10.58 3.96
C VAL A 294 -5.97 9.14 4.32
N LEU A 295 -7.23 8.88 4.67
CA LEU A 295 -7.83 7.56 4.78
C LEU A 295 -8.62 7.29 3.50
N PRO A 296 -8.00 6.70 2.46
CA PRO A 296 -8.63 6.58 1.16
C PRO A 296 -9.56 5.36 1.09
N ARG A 297 -10.38 5.31 0.05
CA ARG A 297 -11.08 4.13 -0.43
C ARG A 297 -10.08 3.10 -1.02
N ALA A 298 -10.57 1.92 -1.35
CA ALA A 298 -9.75 0.83 -1.90
C ALA A 298 -9.07 1.16 -3.23
N ASP A 299 -9.64 2.07 -4.01
CA ASP A 299 -9.07 2.57 -5.27
C ASP A 299 -8.09 3.76 -5.08
N GLY A 300 -7.82 4.14 -3.83
CA GLY A 300 -7.00 5.30 -3.47
C GLY A 300 -7.74 6.65 -3.52
N SER A 301 -8.99 6.69 -3.94
CA SER A 301 -9.78 7.92 -3.99
C SER A 301 -10.27 8.35 -2.61
N VAL A 302 -10.63 9.63 -2.48
CA VAL A 302 -11.24 10.22 -1.28
C VAL A 302 -12.64 10.78 -1.58
N ILE A 303 -13.33 10.16 -2.54
CA ILE A 303 -14.68 10.56 -2.95
C ILE A 303 -15.69 9.98 -1.94
N PRO A 304 -16.61 10.81 -1.37
CA PRO A 304 -17.62 10.32 -0.45
C PRO A 304 -18.51 9.22 -1.05
N ALA A 305 -18.91 8.25 -0.23
CA ALA A 305 -19.81 7.17 -0.63
C ALA A 305 -21.20 7.67 -1.05
N ALA A 306 -21.62 8.84 -0.58
CA ALA A 306 -22.81 9.53 -1.03
C ALA A 306 -22.75 9.99 -2.51
N ILE A 307 -21.54 10.17 -3.07
CA ILE A 307 -21.32 10.58 -4.47
C ILE A 307 -21.06 9.36 -5.34
N VAL A 308 -20.16 8.46 -4.91
CA VAL A 308 -19.82 7.22 -5.60
C VAL A 308 -20.09 6.05 -4.67
N PRO A 309 -21.05 5.17 -4.96
CA PRO A 309 -21.38 4.03 -4.11
C PRO A 309 -20.17 3.16 -3.76
N LEU A 310 -20.20 2.53 -2.59
CA LEU A 310 -19.14 1.63 -2.14
C LEU A 310 -19.05 0.39 -3.03
N THR A 311 -17.82 0.07 -3.43
CA THR A 311 -17.49 -1.19 -4.09
C THR A 311 -17.33 -2.32 -3.06
N ASP A 312 -17.24 -3.57 -3.53
CA ASP A 312 -16.95 -4.70 -2.62
C ASP A 312 -15.54 -4.61 -2.04
N ALA A 313 -14.56 -4.08 -2.80
CA ALA A 313 -13.23 -3.78 -2.29
C ALA A 313 -13.23 -2.72 -1.18
N ASP A 314 -14.09 -1.68 -1.28
CA ASP A 314 -14.28 -0.71 -0.19
C ASP A 314 -14.84 -1.35 1.08
N LYS A 315 -15.78 -2.30 0.92
CA LYS A 315 -16.35 -3.02 2.06
C LYS A 315 -15.35 -3.97 2.70
N GLU A 316 -14.46 -4.56 1.90
CA GLU A 316 -13.33 -5.36 2.41
C GLU A 316 -12.36 -4.47 3.18
N LEU A 317 -11.93 -3.36 2.62
CA LEU A 317 -11.10 -2.39 3.31
C LEU A 317 -11.77 -1.88 4.61
N ALA A 318 -13.08 -1.64 4.61
CA ALA A 318 -13.79 -1.24 5.82
C ALA A 318 -13.85 -2.32 6.90
N ARG A 319 -13.80 -3.62 6.54
CA ARG A 319 -13.67 -4.72 7.49
C ARG A 319 -12.28 -4.81 8.09
N ASP A 320 -11.25 -4.65 7.24
CA ASP A 320 -9.86 -4.80 7.62
C ASP A 320 -9.28 -3.52 8.25
N GLY A 321 -9.94 -2.37 8.02
CA GLY A 321 -9.55 -1.04 8.45
C GLY A 321 -8.53 -0.38 7.51
N ASN A 322 -8.44 0.95 7.57
CA ASN A 322 -7.39 1.68 6.87
C ASN A 322 -6.07 1.57 7.65
N GLU A 323 -5.08 0.91 7.07
CA GLU A 323 -3.75 0.82 7.66
C GLU A 323 -2.90 2.03 7.27
N LEU A 324 -2.22 2.60 8.27
CA LEU A 324 -1.25 3.69 8.15
C LEU A 324 0.11 3.18 8.58
N GLU A 325 1.14 3.43 7.79
CA GLU A 325 2.51 3.08 8.14
C GLU A 325 3.25 4.29 8.74
N PHE A 326 4.09 4.02 9.74
CA PHE A 326 5.02 4.99 10.32
C PHE A 326 6.44 4.72 9.82
N SER A 327 7.24 5.79 9.70
CA SER A 327 8.64 5.65 9.34
C SER A 327 9.42 4.88 10.40
N VAL A 328 10.29 3.98 9.96
CA VAL A 328 11.23 3.27 10.85
C VAL A 328 12.24 4.19 11.53
N ASP A 329 12.38 5.44 11.07
CA ASP A 329 13.32 6.43 11.62
C ASP A 329 12.73 7.23 12.78
N LEU A 330 11.44 7.03 13.11
CA LEU A 330 10.79 7.71 14.23
C LEU A 330 11.26 7.15 15.57
N ASP A 331 11.31 8.01 16.57
CA ASP A 331 11.54 7.62 17.96
C ASP A 331 10.34 6.89 18.57
N ALA A 332 10.50 6.37 19.77
CA ALA A 332 9.42 5.76 20.54
C ALA A 332 8.61 6.81 21.30
N TYR A 333 7.27 6.68 21.22
CA TYR A 333 6.32 7.57 21.89
C TYR A 333 5.34 6.80 22.76
N ARG A 334 4.90 7.43 23.86
CA ARG A 334 3.88 6.88 24.76
C ARG A 334 2.51 7.48 24.48
N TYR A 335 2.43 8.80 24.30
CA TYR A 335 1.18 9.49 24.04
C TYR A 335 1.05 9.76 22.56
N VAL A 336 -0.10 9.38 21.99
CA VAL A 336 -0.37 9.52 20.57
C VAL A 336 -1.67 10.28 20.37
N THR A 337 -1.60 11.36 19.61
CA THR A 337 -2.76 12.17 19.28
C THR A 337 -3.21 11.88 17.85
N PHE A 338 -4.44 11.41 17.71
CA PHE A 338 -5.14 11.29 16.43
C PHE A 338 -5.85 12.61 16.13
N VAL A 339 -5.55 13.23 15.02
CA VAL A 339 -6.11 14.51 14.58
C VAL A 339 -6.91 14.30 13.30
N CYS A 340 -8.17 14.73 13.30
CA CYS A 340 -8.98 14.83 12.10
C CYS A 340 -8.94 16.28 11.60
N ILE A 341 -8.31 16.49 10.45
CA ILE A 341 -8.28 17.78 9.77
C ILE A 341 -9.60 17.98 9.03
N LYS A 342 -10.05 16.97 8.28
CA LYS A 342 -11.33 16.94 7.58
C LYS A 342 -11.90 15.54 7.58
N ASN A 343 -13.21 15.43 7.66
CA ASN A 343 -13.91 14.17 7.41
C ASN A 343 -14.52 14.14 6.00
N TYR A 344 -15.24 13.09 5.68
CA TYR A 344 -15.89 12.94 4.37
C TYR A 344 -17.11 13.86 4.18
N ASN A 345 -17.63 14.45 5.25
CA ASN A 345 -18.66 15.49 5.16
C ASN A 345 -17.97 16.86 4.98
N VAL A 346 -18.32 17.57 3.92
CA VAL A 346 -17.67 18.82 3.54
C VAL A 346 -17.73 19.85 4.66
N GLY A 347 -16.57 20.41 5.04
CA GLY A 347 -16.44 21.56 5.93
C GLY A 347 -16.45 21.25 7.42
N THR A 348 -16.22 20.01 7.84
CA THR A 348 -16.14 19.65 9.25
C THR A 348 -14.98 18.72 9.56
N SER A 349 -14.49 18.78 10.80
CA SER A 349 -13.45 17.92 11.37
C SER A 349 -13.99 16.95 12.43
N ARG A 350 -15.31 16.78 12.53
CA ARG A 350 -15.92 15.85 13.49
C ARG A 350 -15.43 14.43 13.21
N ILE A 351 -15.23 13.65 14.27
CA ILE A 351 -14.72 12.28 14.22
C ILE A 351 -15.83 11.29 14.52
N ASN A 352 -15.91 10.21 13.77
CA ASN A 352 -16.65 9.01 14.14
C ASN A 352 -15.80 7.78 13.73
N VAL A 353 -15.12 7.17 14.70
CA VAL A 353 -14.22 6.04 14.56
C VAL A 353 -14.60 4.96 15.57
N ALA A 354 -14.61 3.71 15.13
CA ALA A 354 -14.93 2.58 15.97
C ALA A 354 -13.73 2.13 16.81
N GLU A 355 -12.54 2.03 16.17
CA GLU A 355 -11.37 1.45 16.83
C GLU A 355 -10.09 2.00 16.19
N LEU A 356 -9.03 2.15 17.01
CA LEU A 356 -7.66 2.39 16.61
C LEU A 356 -6.78 1.27 17.15
N THR A 357 -6.15 0.51 16.28
CA THR A 357 -5.21 -0.54 16.69
C THR A 357 -3.80 -0.12 16.32
N PHE A 358 -2.89 -0.13 17.30
CA PHE A 358 -1.50 0.28 17.14
C PHE A 358 -0.57 -0.93 17.19
N PHE A 359 0.47 -0.90 16.37
CA PHE A 359 1.54 -1.90 16.33
C PHE A 359 2.90 -1.21 16.43
N GLY A 360 3.87 -1.90 16.99
CA GLY A 360 5.24 -1.39 17.06
C GLY A 360 6.14 -2.20 17.98
N THR A 361 7.35 -1.69 18.16
CA THR A 361 8.34 -2.23 19.08
C THR A 361 8.27 -1.47 20.40
N PRO A 362 7.96 -2.12 21.54
CA PRO A 362 8.04 -1.46 22.83
C PRO A 362 9.49 -1.10 23.16
N GLU A 363 9.69 -0.01 23.91
CA GLU A 363 11.02 0.57 24.20
C GLU A 363 12.00 -0.46 24.76
N ASP A 364 11.53 -1.38 25.58
CA ASP A 364 12.34 -2.45 26.21
C ASP A 364 12.79 -3.55 25.22
N LYS A 365 12.29 -3.56 23.98
CA LYS A 365 12.67 -4.50 22.91
C LYS A 365 13.31 -3.82 21.69
N ILE A 366 13.55 -2.53 21.74
CA ILE A 366 14.28 -1.84 20.68
C ILE A 366 15.75 -2.27 20.73
N ILE A 367 16.21 -2.95 19.68
CA ILE A 367 17.64 -3.29 19.53
C ILE A 367 18.37 -1.99 19.14
N GLN A 368 19.33 -1.59 19.98
CA GLN A 368 20.20 -0.42 19.73
C GLN A 368 21.22 -0.71 18.64
#